data_da22e640426cc84904b66011958820ec
#
_entry.id   da22e640426cc84904b66011958820ec
#
_cell.length_a   1.000
_cell.length_b   1.000
_cell.length_c   1.000
_cell.angle_alpha   90.00
_cell.angle_beta   90.00
_cell.angle_gamma   90.00
#
_symmetry.space_group_name_H-M   'P 1'
#
loop_
_entity.id
_entity.type
_entity.pdbx_description
1 polymer ?
#
loop_
_entity_poly.entity_id
_entity_poly.type
_entity_poly.pdbx_seq_one_letter_code
_entity_poly.pdbx_strand_id
1 'polypeptide(L)'
;MKPMVILTGPTAVGKTELSIRLAKILNAEIISADSMQVYKKMDIGTAKIRPEEMEGVKHYLVDELDPREEFHVARFQQMAKDALEEIYAKGKIPLIVGGTGFYIQSLLYDIDFTKEDGDQEYRRQLEEKAKTEGNDSLYEMLKQVDTKSTEKIHKNNVKRVIRALEFYKLNGYPISEHNEKESAKTSPYNFAYFVLNHKRDILYDRINKRVDIMAEQGLIDEVKRLKEEGYEKTMVSMQGIGYRQVFEYLEGNLSLEDTIDLIKKDTRHFAKRQLTWFGREKEVVMVDKSKFGSEDEILTYMLTILKEKGIYDGSVKELL
;
A
#
# COMPACT_ATOMS: atom_id res chain seq x y z
N MET A 1 -8.12 19.16 15.94
CA MET A 1 -7.49 18.43 14.79
C MET A 1 -8.60 17.82 13.95
N LYS A 2 -8.43 17.75 12.62
CA LYS A 2 -9.42 17.12 11.72
C LYS A 2 -9.46 15.59 11.96
N PRO A 3 -10.65 14.94 11.98
CA PRO A 3 -10.76 13.51 12.20
C PRO A 3 -10.28 12.71 11.00
N MET A 4 -9.66 11.55 11.22
CA MET A 4 -9.27 10.59 10.19
C MET A 4 -9.42 9.17 10.73
N VAL A 5 -9.95 8.26 9.92
CA VAL A 5 -10.02 6.83 10.27
C VAL A 5 -9.16 6.04 9.29
N ILE A 6 -8.39 5.09 9.79
CA ILE A 6 -7.53 4.22 9.00
C ILE A 6 -7.93 2.77 9.27
N LEU A 7 -8.26 2.03 8.22
CA LEU A 7 -8.56 0.61 8.26
C LEU A 7 -7.61 -0.14 7.33
N THR A 8 -6.67 -0.83 7.91
CA THR A 8 -5.63 -1.56 7.18
C THR A 8 -5.50 -3.00 7.65
N GLY A 9 -4.53 -3.68 7.09
CA GLY A 9 -4.22 -5.08 7.38
C GLY A 9 -3.74 -5.80 6.13
N PRO A 10 -3.33 -7.08 6.25
CA PRO A 10 -2.82 -7.83 5.12
C PRO A 10 -3.88 -8.03 4.03
N THR A 11 -3.42 -8.37 2.82
CA THR A 11 -4.33 -8.77 1.76
C THR A 11 -5.18 -9.98 2.19
N ALA A 12 -6.40 -10.08 1.67
CA ALA A 12 -7.38 -11.12 1.98
C ALA A 12 -7.90 -11.18 3.44
N VAL A 13 -7.61 -10.19 4.29
CA VAL A 13 -8.11 -10.15 5.68
C VAL A 13 -9.59 -9.75 5.78
N GLY A 14 -10.20 -9.21 4.72
CA GLY A 14 -11.61 -8.77 4.70
C GLY A 14 -11.79 -7.29 5.02
N LYS A 15 -10.91 -6.41 4.51
CA LYS A 15 -11.05 -4.95 4.67
C LYS A 15 -12.24 -4.36 3.94
N THR A 16 -12.51 -4.82 2.72
CA THR A 16 -13.45 -4.19 1.79
C THR A 16 -14.87 -4.11 2.36
N GLU A 17 -15.44 -5.25 2.75
CA GLU A 17 -16.80 -5.31 3.30
C GLU A 17 -16.91 -4.47 4.59
N LEU A 18 -15.96 -4.66 5.51
CA LEU A 18 -15.95 -3.91 6.77
C LEU A 18 -15.81 -2.40 6.55
N SER A 19 -15.01 -1.97 5.56
CA SER A 19 -14.82 -0.55 5.24
C SER A 19 -16.08 0.11 4.69
N ILE A 20 -16.86 -0.58 3.86
CA ILE A 20 -18.14 -0.07 3.34
C ILE A 20 -19.13 0.14 4.49
N ARG A 21 -19.29 -0.86 5.34
CA ARG A 21 -20.18 -0.79 6.51
C ARG A 21 -19.77 0.36 7.44
N LEU A 22 -18.49 0.44 7.76
CA LEU A 22 -17.94 1.51 8.60
C LEU A 22 -18.13 2.90 7.96
N ALA A 23 -17.88 3.03 6.65
CA ALA A 23 -18.05 4.29 5.92
C ALA A 23 -19.51 4.79 5.96
N LYS A 24 -20.48 3.90 5.81
CA LYS A 24 -21.91 4.25 5.90
C LYS A 24 -22.29 4.76 7.29
N ILE A 25 -21.82 4.07 8.33
CA ILE A 25 -22.10 4.47 9.74
C ILE A 25 -21.49 5.84 10.06
N LEU A 26 -20.26 6.07 9.59
CA LEU A 26 -19.52 7.32 9.87
C LEU A 26 -19.86 8.47 8.92
N ASN A 27 -20.74 8.30 7.94
CA ASN A 27 -20.89 9.21 6.82
C ASN A 27 -19.53 9.58 6.20
N ALA A 28 -18.72 8.56 5.94
CA ALA A 28 -17.35 8.69 5.44
C ALA A 28 -17.26 8.46 3.93
N GLU A 29 -16.18 8.95 3.33
CA GLU A 29 -15.75 8.58 1.99
C GLU A 29 -14.38 7.90 2.07
N ILE A 30 -14.10 6.96 1.18
CA ILE A 30 -12.93 6.10 1.24
C ILE A 30 -11.81 6.64 0.35
N ILE A 31 -10.58 6.66 0.88
CA ILE A 31 -9.36 6.89 0.10
C ILE A 31 -8.57 5.56 0.09
N SER A 32 -8.36 5.01 -1.11
CA SER A 32 -7.61 3.77 -1.26
C SER A 32 -6.10 4.01 -1.06
N ALA A 33 -5.51 3.36 -0.05
CA ALA A 33 -4.07 3.29 0.16
C ALA A 33 -3.50 1.96 -0.38
N ASP A 34 -3.90 1.62 -1.60
CA ASP A 34 -3.37 0.49 -2.37
C ASP A 34 -2.55 1.01 -3.54
N SER A 35 -1.38 0.43 -3.78
CA SER A 35 -0.46 0.90 -4.84
C SER A 35 -0.84 0.43 -6.24
N MET A 36 -1.85 -0.44 -6.36
CA MET A 36 -2.19 -1.08 -7.63
C MET A 36 -3.63 -0.79 -8.09
N GLN A 37 -4.58 -0.63 -7.16
CA GLN A 37 -5.99 -0.40 -7.49
C GLN A 37 -6.26 0.96 -8.15
N VAL A 38 -5.31 1.88 -8.10
CA VAL A 38 -5.37 3.19 -8.77
C VAL A 38 -5.35 3.08 -10.29
N TYR A 39 -4.78 1.99 -10.82
CA TYR A 39 -4.61 1.82 -12.27
C TYR A 39 -5.87 1.31 -12.94
N LYS A 40 -6.26 1.97 -14.04
CA LYS A 40 -7.32 1.52 -14.95
C LYS A 40 -6.98 0.17 -15.59
N LYS A 41 -8.00 -0.60 -15.98
CA LYS A 41 -7.87 -1.88 -16.69
C LYS A 41 -7.19 -3.02 -15.90
N MET A 42 -6.72 -2.77 -14.70
CA MET A 42 -6.09 -3.73 -13.81
C MET A 42 -7.07 -4.10 -12.70
N ASP A 43 -8.03 -4.97 -13.00
CA ASP A 43 -9.19 -5.18 -12.14
C ASP A 43 -9.08 -6.48 -11.34
N ILE A 44 -8.83 -7.60 -12.04
CA ILE A 44 -8.80 -8.93 -11.44
C ILE A 44 -7.54 -9.10 -10.59
N GLY A 45 -6.36 -8.84 -11.16
CA GLY A 45 -5.09 -9.05 -10.47
C GLY A 45 -4.87 -8.14 -9.27
N THR A 46 -5.55 -6.99 -9.20
CA THR A 46 -5.50 -6.09 -8.05
C THR A 46 -6.62 -6.33 -7.03
N ALA A 47 -7.56 -7.24 -7.34
CA ALA A 47 -8.83 -7.39 -6.60
C ALA A 47 -9.52 -6.04 -6.40
N LYS A 48 -9.60 -5.23 -7.47
CA LYS A 48 -10.22 -3.92 -7.44
C LYS A 48 -11.68 -4.03 -7.01
N ILE A 49 -12.12 -3.13 -6.14
CA ILE A 49 -13.53 -3.04 -5.76
C ILE A 49 -14.36 -2.61 -6.97
N ARG A 50 -15.45 -3.31 -7.24
CA ARG A 50 -16.36 -3.00 -8.33
C ARG A 50 -17.39 -1.95 -7.92
N PRO A 51 -17.95 -1.16 -8.85
CA PRO A 51 -18.93 -0.12 -8.55
C PRO A 51 -20.14 -0.61 -7.72
N GLU A 52 -20.63 -1.81 -8.00
CA GLU A 52 -21.74 -2.42 -7.26
C GLU A 52 -21.35 -2.79 -5.82
N GLU A 53 -20.09 -3.14 -5.58
CA GLU A 53 -19.57 -3.47 -4.25
C GLU A 53 -19.33 -2.20 -3.40
N MET A 54 -19.21 -1.03 -4.03
CA MET A 54 -19.04 0.25 -3.32
C MET A 54 -20.31 0.70 -2.60
N GLU A 55 -21.46 0.18 -2.95
CA GLU A 55 -22.77 0.45 -2.31
C GLU A 55 -23.06 1.94 -2.08
N GLY A 56 -22.68 2.79 -3.04
CA GLY A 56 -22.85 4.23 -2.99
C GLY A 56 -21.82 5.01 -2.18
N VAL A 57 -20.85 4.34 -1.56
CA VAL A 57 -19.72 4.99 -0.87
C VAL A 57 -18.71 5.44 -1.92
N LYS A 58 -18.37 6.75 -1.94
CA LYS A 58 -17.36 7.26 -2.86
C LYS A 58 -15.98 6.77 -2.48
N HIS A 59 -15.25 6.27 -3.49
CA HIS A 59 -13.85 5.87 -3.38
C HIS A 59 -12.97 6.80 -4.22
N TYR A 60 -11.85 7.22 -3.65
CA TYR A 60 -10.79 7.97 -4.29
C TYR A 60 -9.57 7.08 -4.48
N LEU A 61 -8.76 7.38 -5.47
CA LEU A 61 -7.54 6.65 -5.82
C LEU A 61 -7.83 5.19 -6.23
N VAL A 62 -8.96 4.98 -6.89
CA VAL A 62 -9.36 3.71 -7.50
C VAL A 62 -9.70 3.99 -8.96
N ASP A 63 -9.07 3.27 -9.88
CA ASP A 63 -9.36 3.36 -11.33
C ASP A 63 -9.14 4.77 -11.94
N GLU A 64 -8.11 5.49 -11.50
CA GLU A 64 -7.87 6.87 -11.90
C GLU A 64 -6.74 7.03 -12.93
N LEU A 65 -5.67 6.23 -12.84
CA LEU A 65 -4.45 6.39 -13.64
C LEU A 65 -4.35 5.38 -14.79
N ASP A 66 -3.74 5.77 -15.90
CA ASP A 66 -3.31 4.81 -16.92
C ASP A 66 -2.11 4.00 -16.38
N PRO A 67 -2.01 2.69 -16.67
CA PRO A 67 -0.87 1.87 -16.22
C PRO A 67 0.50 2.33 -16.73
N ARG A 68 0.57 3.23 -17.72
CA ARG A 68 1.82 3.85 -18.17
C ARG A 68 2.31 4.95 -17.24
N GLU A 69 1.43 5.47 -16.41
CA GLU A 69 1.76 6.54 -15.48
C GLU A 69 2.47 5.97 -14.24
N GLU A 70 3.48 6.68 -13.76
CA GLU A 70 4.13 6.31 -12.51
C GLU A 70 3.25 6.69 -11.31
N PHE A 71 3.11 5.75 -10.39
CA PHE A 71 2.45 5.97 -9.12
C PHE A 71 3.37 5.60 -7.97
N HIS A 72 3.91 6.60 -7.34
CA HIS A 72 4.83 6.50 -6.21
C HIS A 72 4.27 7.24 -4.98
N VAL A 73 4.94 7.11 -3.84
CA VAL A 73 4.44 7.61 -2.56
C VAL A 73 4.14 9.12 -2.54
N ALA A 74 4.98 9.94 -3.18
CA ALA A 74 4.74 11.38 -3.23
C ALA A 74 3.49 11.72 -4.06
N ARG A 75 3.29 11.05 -5.20
CA ARG A 75 2.07 11.22 -6.00
C ARG A 75 0.83 10.74 -5.25
N PHE A 76 0.93 9.58 -4.58
CA PHE A 76 -0.14 9.12 -3.69
C PHE A 76 -0.48 10.18 -2.63
N GLN A 77 0.53 10.71 -1.94
CA GLN A 77 0.31 11.70 -0.87
C GLN A 77 -0.41 12.94 -1.40
N GLN A 78 0.01 13.46 -2.56
CA GLN A 78 -0.64 14.62 -3.18
C GLN A 78 -2.09 14.34 -3.52
N MET A 79 -2.38 13.26 -4.27
CA MET A 79 -3.75 12.89 -4.64
C MET A 79 -4.62 12.60 -3.40
N ALA A 80 -4.04 11.97 -2.37
CA ALA A 80 -4.75 11.72 -1.13
C ALA A 80 -5.05 13.00 -0.35
N LYS A 81 -4.16 14.01 -0.35
CA LYS A 81 -4.41 15.33 0.24
C LYS A 81 -5.54 16.06 -0.48
N ASP A 82 -5.55 16.04 -1.82
CA ASP A 82 -6.63 16.64 -2.61
C ASP A 82 -7.98 15.97 -2.27
N ALA A 83 -8.01 14.64 -2.16
CA ALA A 83 -9.18 13.89 -1.74
C ALA A 83 -9.61 14.23 -0.29
N LEU A 84 -8.66 14.39 0.65
CA LEU A 84 -8.95 14.82 2.02
C LEU A 84 -9.64 16.19 2.07
N GLU A 85 -9.14 17.16 1.27
CA GLU A 85 -9.74 18.50 1.20
C GLU A 85 -11.19 18.42 0.69
N GLU A 86 -11.43 17.64 -0.36
CA GLU A 86 -12.79 17.44 -0.89
C GLU A 86 -13.72 16.77 0.13
N ILE A 87 -13.26 15.75 0.84
CA ILE A 87 -14.05 15.04 1.86
C ILE A 87 -14.40 15.97 3.02
N TYR A 88 -13.41 16.70 3.54
CA TYR A 88 -13.65 17.65 4.63
C TYR A 88 -14.56 18.80 4.22
N ALA A 89 -14.45 19.30 2.99
CA ALA A 89 -15.34 20.34 2.46
C ALA A 89 -16.83 19.91 2.43
N LYS A 90 -17.09 18.60 2.32
CA LYS A 90 -18.44 17.99 2.41
C LYS A 90 -18.89 17.72 3.84
N GLY A 91 -18.09 18.05 4.86
CA GLY A 91 -18.37 17.71 6.25
C GLY A 91 -18.34 16.22 6.55
N LYS A 92 -17.62 15.42 5.73
CA LYS A 92 -17.50 13.98 5.89
C LYS A 92 -16.17 13.58 6.54
N ILE A 93 -16.08 12.33 6.98
CA ILE A 93 -14.88 11.74 7.58
C ILE A 93 -14.12 10.97 6.49
N PRO A 94 -12.80 11.21 6.30
CA PRO A 94 -11.99 10.37 5.43
C PRO A 94 -11.70 9.03 6.11
N LEU A 95 -11.96 7.93 5.38
CA LEU A 95 -11.61 6.57 5.76
C LEU A 95 -10.52 6.07 4.83
N ILE A 96 -9.28 5.96 5.32
CA ILE A 96 -8.14 5.46 4.56
C ILE A 96 -8.16 3.94 4.61
N VAL A 97 -8.28 3.28 3.46
CA VAL A 97 -8.38 1.81 3.37
C VAL A 97 -7.31 1.27 2.43
N GLY A 98 -6.48 0.36 2.90
CA GLY A 98 -5.48 -0.25 2.03
C GLY A 98 -4.46 -1.12 2.76
N GLY A 99 -3.44 -1.55 2.02
CA GLY A 99 -2.39 -2.42 2.53
C GLY A 99 -0.98 -1.86 2.37
N THR A 100 -0.82 -0.66 1.78
CA THR A 100 0.48 -0.03 1.53
C THR A 100 0.86 0.87 2.72
N GLY A 101 1.50 0.27 3.73
CA GLY A 101 1.77 0.95 5.00
C GLY A 101 2.57 2.26 4.85
N PHE A 102 3.54 2.31 3.92
CA PHE A 102 4.31 3.53 3.69
C PHE A 102 3.46 4.67 3.09
N TYR A 103 2.44 4.36 2.29
CA TYR A 103 1.48 5.35 1.80
C TYR A 103 0.66 5.93 2.96
N ILE A 104 0.14 5.06 3.82
CA ILE A 104 -0.60 5.49 5.01
C ILE A 104 0.28 6.37 5.90
N GLN A 105 1.50 5.95 6.19
CA GLN A 105 2.45 6.69 7.01
C GLN A 105 2.77 8.07 6.41
N SER A 106 2.97 8.14 5.09
CA SER A 106 3.28 9.39 4.39
C SER A 106 2.18 10.44 4.53
N LEU A 107 0.91 10.00 4.46
CA LEU A 107 -0.24 10.87 4.62
C LEU A 107 -0.48 11.25 6.09
N LEU A 108 -0.40 10.26 6.99
CA LEU A 108 -0.70 10.42 8.41
C LEU A 108 0.25 11.37 9.11
N TYR A 109 1.54 11.34 8.77
CA TYR A 109 2.57 12.16 9.39
C TYR A 109 3.04 13.33 8.51
N ASP A 110 2.36 13.52 7.37
CA ASP A 110 2.72 14.58 6.41
C ASP A 110 4.22 14.58 6.08
N ILE A 111 4.72 13.41 5.64
CA ILE A 111 6.13 13.24 5.29
C ILE A 111 6.49 14.15 4.13
N ASP A 112 7.60 14.88 4.27
CA ASP A 112 8.09 15.77 3.23
C ASP A 112 8.87 14.99 2.16
N PHE A 113 8.34 14.99 0.92
CA PHE A 113 8.97 14.44 -0.27
C PHE A 113 9.51 15.52 -1.21
N THR A 114 9.66 16.77 -0.75
CA THR A 114 10.19 17.85 -1.56
C THR A 114 11.58 17.49 -2.08
N LYS A 115 11.82 17.78 -3.38
CA LYS A 115 13.02 17.41 -4.15
C LYS A 115 13.16 15.91 -4.46
N GLU A 116 12.06 15.27 -4.88
CA GLU A 116 12.12 13.88 -5.35
C GLU A 116 12.42 13.71 -6.85
N ASP A 117 12.44 14.77 -7.62
CA ASP A 117 12.83 14.72 -9.04
C ASP A 117 14.32 14.33 -9.12
N GLY A 118 14.54 13.02 -9.05
CA GLY A 118 15.87 12.42 -9.07
C GLY A 118 16.56 12.72 -10.38
N ASP A 119 17.86 12.95 -10.31
CA ASP A 119 18.75 12.99 -11.48
C ASP A 119 18.78 11.59 -12.11
N GLN A 120 17.91 11.37 -13.13
CA GLN A 120 17.79 10.06 -13.81
C GLN A 120 19.13 9.62 -14.42
N GLU A 121 19.97 10.57 -14.86
CA GLU A 121 21.29 10.27 -15.39
C GLU A 121 22.21 9.73 -14.28
N TYR A 122 22.18 10.34 -13.11
CA TYR A 122 22.96 9.86 -11.98
C TYR A 122 22.49 8.47 -11.50
N ARG A 123 21.18 8.25 -11.49
CA ARG A 123 20.62 6.91 -11.19
C ARG A 123 21.17 5.86 -12.14
N ARG A 124 21.13 6.15 -13.45
CA ARG A 124 21.65 5.25 -14.47
C ARG A 124 23.16 4.96 -14.29
N GLN A 125 23.94 5.98 -13.96
CA GLN A 125 25.37 5.83 -13.66
C GLN A 125 25.60 4.91 -12.45
N LEU A 126 24.81 5.07 -11.38
CA LEU A 126 24.92 4.20 -10.21
C LEU A 126 24.47 2.77 -10.50
N GLU A 127 23.42 2.56 -11.30
CA GLU A 127 22.98 1.23 -11.72
C GLU A 127 24.05 0.54 -12.59
N GLU A 128 24.68 1.26 -13.49
CA GLU A 128 25.76 0.74 -14.30
C GLU A 128 27.01 0.41 -13.46
N LYS A 129 27.35 1.29 -12.51
CA LYS A 129 28.43 1.04 -11.57
C LYS A 129 28.19 -0.23 -10.72
N ALA A 130 26.93 -0.45 -10.29
CA ALA A 130 26.58 -1.68 -9.58
C ALA A 130 26.80 -2.95 -10.42
N LYS A 131 26.52 -2.88 -11.73
CA LYS A 131 26.73 -4.01 -12.66
C LYS A 131 28.20 -4.28 -12.97
N THR A 132 28.99 -3.23 -13.13
CA THR A 132 30.40 -3.34 -13.56
C THR A 132 31.37 -3.55 -12.40
N GLU A 133 31.16 -2.88 -11.28
CA GLU A 133 32.07 -2.89 -10.13
C GLU A 133 31.51 -3.66 -8.92
N GLY A 134 30.23 -4.09 -9.01
CA GLY A 134 29.55 -4.80 -7.94
C GLY A 134 28.90 -3.91 -6.88
N ASN A 135 28.05 -4.52 -6.06
CA ASN A 135 27.26 -3.82 -5.05
C ASN A 135 28.12 -3.20 -3.93
N ASP A 136 29.29 -3.78 -3.66
CA ASP A 136 30.20 -3.30 -2.62
C ASP A 136 30.73 -1.90 -2.94
N SER A 137 30.98 -1.59 -4.23
CA SER A 137 31.40 -0.26 -4.66
C SER A 137 30.38 0.83 -4.28
N LEU A 138 29.10 0.60 -4.56
CA LEU A 138 28.04 1.54 -4.16
C LEU A 138 27.88 1.63 -2.64
N TYR A 139 28.05 0.51 -1.95
CA TYR A 139 27.89 0.48 -0.50
C TYR A 139 28.99 1.27 0.21
N GLU A 140 30.25 1.22 -0.28
CA GLU A 140 31.33 2.06 0.23
C GLU A 140 31.09 3.55 -0.06
N MET A 141 30.51 3.91 -1.22
CA MET A 141 30.10 5.29 -1.48
C MET A 141 29.04 5.76 -0.47
N LEU A 142 28.03 4.91 -0.18
CA LEU A 142 27.01 5.20 0.81
C LEU A 142 27.63 5.39 2.20
N LYS A 143 28.55 4.54 2.58
CA LYS A 143 29.23 4.62 3.88
C LYS A 143 30.00 5.93 4.09
N GLN A 144 30.55 6.52 3.01
CA GLN A 144 31.26 7.80 3.07
C GLN A 144 30.31 8.98 3.33
N VAL A 145 29.06 8.92 2.81
CA VAL A 145 28.12 10.05 2.89
C VAL A 145 27.03 9.84 3.94
N ASP A 146 26.72 8.59 4.29
CA ASP A 146 25.64 8.26 5.24
C ASP A 146 25.92 6.91 5.94
N THR A 147 26.83 6.93 6.90
CA THR A 147 27.19 5.71 7.67
C THR A 147 25.99 5.12 8.41
N LYS A 148 25.07 5.96 8.95
CA LYS A 148 23.88 5.48 9.65
C LYS A 148 22.93 4.67 8.74
N SER A 149 22.82 5.03 7.47
CA SER A 149 22.02 4.26 6.51
C SER A 149 22.60 2.87 6.28
N THR A 150 23.92 2.67 6.36
CA THR A 150 24.55 1.35 6.17
C THR A 150 24.23 0.36 7.29
N GLU A 151 23.82 0.83 8.46
CA GLU A 151 23.35 -0.03 9.56
C GLU A 151 21.97 -0.65 9.26
N LYS A 152 21.15 0.03 8.43
CA LYS A 152 19.77 -0.34 8.13
C LYS A 152 19.56 -0.88 6.71
N ILE A 153 20.45 -0.51 5.78
CA ILE A 153 20.39 -0.90 4.37
C ILE A 153 21.46 -1.94 4.09
N HIS A 154 21.03 -3.14 3.75
CA HIS A 154 21.97 -4.20 3.35
C HIS A 154 22.54 -3.91 1.94
N LYS A 155 23.84 -4.18 1.70
CA LYS A 155 24.53 -3.92 0.44
C LYS A 155 23.84 -4.51 -0.82
N ASN A 156 23.16 -5.64 -0.67
CA ASN A 156 22.43 -6.27 -1.76
C ASN A 156 21.08 -5.57 -2.06
N ASN A 157 20.67 -4.60 -1.25
CA ASN A 157 19.51 -3.78 -1.57
C ASN A 157 19.90 -2.56 -2.40
N VAL A 158 20.41 -2.84 -3.61
CA VAL A 158 20.97 -1.85 -4.54
C VAL A 158 20.02 -0.66 -4.74
N LYS A 159 18.71 -0.91 -4.89
CA LYS A 159 17.72 0.17 -5.07
C LYS A 159 17.69 1.14 -3.90
N ARG A 160 17.80 0.66 -2.66
CA ARG A 160 17.84 1.52 -1.48
C ARG A 160 19.17 2.23 -1.32
N VAL A 161 20.29 1.58 -1.68
CA VAL A 161 21.62 2.21 -1.69
C VAL A 161 21.63 3.37 -2.68
N ILE A 162 21.16 3.14 -3.93
CA ILE A 162 21.07 4.17 -4.96
C ILE A 162 20.18 5.32 -4.49
N ARG A 163 19.00 5.03 -3.93
CA ARG A 163 18.10 6.08 -3.42
C ARG A 163 18.76 6.97 -2.36
N ALA A 164 19.54 6.38 -1.46
CA ALA A 164 20.23 7.15 -0.43
C ALA A 164 21.34 8.04 -1.01
N LEU A 165 22.07 7.57 -2.01
CA LEU A 165 23.08 8.34 -2.74
C LEU A 165 22.47 9.48 -3.56
N GLU A 166 21.36 9.21 -4.26
CA GLU A 166 20.62 10.26 -4.98
C GLU A 166 20.11 11.34 -4.03
N PHE A 167 19.54 10.94 -2.89
CA PHE A 167 19.06 11.87 -1.89
C PHE A 167 20.19 12.79 -1.41
N TYR A 168 21.36 12.22 -1.08
CA TYR A 168 22.51 12.99 -0.66
C TYR A 168 22.99 13.96 -1.75
N LYS A 169 23.06 13.50 -3.00
CA LYS A 169 23.46 14.36 -4.13
C LYS A 169 22.52 15.56 -4.32
N LEU A 170 21.22 15.34 -4.18
CA LEU A 170 20.19 16.37 -4.39
C LEU A 170 20.12 17.36 -3.23
N ASN A 171 20.25 16.88 -2.00
CA ASN A 171 19.93 17.65 -0.80
C ASN A 171 21.16 18.12 -0.03
N GLY A 172 22.34 17.51 -0.25
CA GLY A 172 23.59 17.87 0.42
C GLY A 172 23.71 17.36 1.87
N TYR A 173 22.77 16.52 2.32
CA TYR A 173 22.80 15.91 3.66
C TYR A 173 22.27 14.46 3.61
N PRO A 174 22.60 13.60 4.62
CA PRO A 174 22.23 12.19 4.63
C PRO A 174 20.73 11.94 4.67
N ILE A 175 20.25 10.89 3.94
CA ILE A 175 18.86 10.46 4.02
C ILE A 175 18.49 9.93 5.42
N SER A 176 19.46 9.39 6.17
CA SER A 176 19.23 8.97 7.56
C SER A 176 18.82 10.13 8.46
N GLU A 177 19.42 11.31 8.27
CA GLU A 177 19.06 12.52 9.01
C GLU A 177 17.66 13.02 8.66
N HIS A 178 17.31 13.00 7.37
CA HIS A 178 15.95 13.30 6.92
C HIS A 178 14.93 12.33 7.54
N ASN A 179 15.19 11.02 7.45
CA ASN A 179 14.30 10.01 8.01
C ASN A 179 14.12 10.13 9.53
N GLU A 180 15.16 10.52 10.27
CA GLU A 180 15.07 10.79 11.71
C GLU A 180 14.14 11.98 12.00
N LYS A 181 14.28 13.08 11.26
CA LYS A 181 13.39 14.25 11.37
C LYS A 181 11.94 13.87 11.05
N GLU A 182 11.72 13.18 9.93
CA GLU A 182 10.39 12.76 9.53
C GLU A 182 9.74 11.77 10.53
N SER A 183 10.52 10.85 11.09
CA SER A 183 10.02 9.89 12.10
C SER A 183 9.68 10.52 13.46
N ALA A 184 10.16 11.72 13.72
CA ALA A 184 9.84 12.48 14.92
C ALA A 184 8.55 13.31 14.80
N LYS A 185 7.99 13.45 13.59
CA LYS A 185 6.75 14.18 13.36
C LYS A 185 5.58 13.54 14.10
N THR A 186 4.69 14.37 14.59
CA THR A 186 3.38 13.98 15.11
C THR A 186 2.32 14.20 14.04
N SER A 187 1.26 13.42 14.08
CA SER A 187 0.18 13.54 13.12
C SER A 187 -0.59 14.86 13.32
N PRO A 188 -0.91 15.59 12.24
CA PRO A 188 -1.79 16.77 12.31
C PRO A 188 -3.28 16.39 12.46
N TYR A 189 -3.62 15.09 12.45
CA TYR A 189 -4.98 14.59 12.50
C TYR A 189 -5.34 14.01 13.87
N ASN A 190 -6.62 14.10 14.28
CA ASN A 190 -7.19 13.23 15.31
C ASN A 190 -7.56 11.91 14.64
N PHE A 191 -6.81 10.84 14.88
CA PHE A 191 -6.97 9.62 14.11
C PHE A 191 -7.23 8.37 14.95
N ALA A 192 -7.89 7.40 14.34
CA ALA A 192 -7.97 6.02 14.80
C ALA A 192 -7.37 5.09 13.74
N TYR A 193 -6.41 4.27 14.12
CA TYR A 193 -5.66 3.42 13.21
C TYR A 193 -5.91 1.95 13.53
N PHE A 194 -6.81 1.31 12.78
CA PHE A 194 -7.17 -0.09 12.94
C PHE A 194 -6.37 -0.98 12.00
N VAL A 195 -5.76 -2.02 12.54
CA VAL A 195 -5.02 -3.04 11.79
C VAL A 195 -5.74 -4.37 11.94
N LEU A 196 -6.48 -4.78 10.91
CA LEU A 196 -7.12 -6.09 10.88
C LEU A 196 -6.06 -7.18 10.77
N ASN A 197 -6.26 -8.26 11.51
CA ASN A 197 -5.46 -9.47 11.43
C ASN A 197 -6.35 -10.71 11.58
N HIS A 198 -5.80 -11.87 11.29
CA HIS A 198 -6.43 -13.17 11.50
C HIS A 198 -5.36 -14.23 11.77
N LYS A 199 -5.76 -15.42 12.26
CA LYS A 199 -4.86 -16.57 12.36
C LYS A 199 -4.19 -16.82 11.01
N ARG A 200 -2.91 -17.16 11.06
CA ARG A 200 -2.04 -17.25 9.87
C ARG A 200 -2.51 -18.31 8.88
N ASP A 201 -2.95 -19.45 9.36
CA ASP A 201 -3.51 -20.53 8.56
C ASP A 201 -4.73 -20.09 7.76
N ILE A 202 -5.70 -19.46 8.43
CA ILE A 202 -6.91 -18.92 7.81
C ILE A 202 -6.58 -17.83 6.79
N LEU A 203 -5.65 -16.94 7.12
CA LEU A 203 -5.24 -15.89 6.19
C LEU A 203 -4.60 -16.48 4.92
N TYR A 204 -3.76 -17.51 5.08
CA TYR A 204 -3.09 -18.16 3.95
C TYR A 204 -4.07 -18.94 3.08
N ASP A 205 -5.05 -19.61 3.67
CA ASP A 205 -6.14 -20.28 2.92
C ASP A 205 -6.98 -19.27 2.12
N ARG A 206 -7.31 -18.12 2.73
CA ARG A 206 -8.02 -17.04 2.04
C ARG A 206 -7.21 -16.46 0.87
N ILE A 207 -5.90 -16.30 1.05
CA ILE A 207 -5.00 -15.85 -0.01
C ILE A 207 -4.99 -16.86 -1.16
N ASN A 208 -4.80 -18.15 -0.87
CA ASN A 208 -4.75 -19.18 -1.88
C ASN A 208 -6.08 -19.24 -2.67
N LYS A 209 -7.23 -19.30 -1.99
CA LYS A 209 -8.56 -19.27 -2.61
C LYS A 209 -8.78 -18.03 -3.47
N ARG A 210 -8.35 -16.85 -3.01
CA ARG A 210 -8.45 -15.62 -3.80
C ARG A 210 -7.66 -15.71 -5.11
N VAL A 211 -6.46 -16.27 -5.09
CA VAL A 211 -5.64 -16.44 -6.31
C VAL A 211 -6.30 -17.44 -7.26
N ASP A 212 -6.88 -18.52 -6.75
CA ASP A 212 -7.64 -19.47 -7.58
C ASP A 212 -8.85 -18.80 -8.24
N ILE A 213 -9.62 -18.02 -7.48
CA ILE A 213 -10.75 -17.24 -8.00
C ILE A 213 -10.29 -16.22 -9.07
N MET A 214 -9.17 -15.51 -8.85
CA MET A 214 -8.62 -14.59 -9.84
C MET A 214 -8.26 -15.32 -11.15
N ALA A 215 -7.67 -16.50 -11.07
CA ALA A 215 -7.36 -17.32 -12.23
C ALA A 215 -8.62 -17.73 -12.99
N GLU A 216 -9.66 -18.20 -12.28
CA GLU A 216 -10.97 -18.57 -12.84
C GLU A 216 -11.69 -17.35 -13.46
N GLN A 217 -11.55 -16.17 -12.88
CA GLN A 217 -12.13 -14.92 -13.38
C GLN A 217 -11.42 -14.35 -14.62
N GLY A 218 -10.29 -14.93 -15.04
CA GLY A 218 -9.58 -14.53 -16.24
C GLY A 218 -8.38 -13.61 -16.01
N LEU A 219 -7.66 -13.76 -14.89
CA LEU A 219 -6.41 -13.01 -14.65
C LEU A 219 -5.41 -13.12 -15.81
N ILE A 220 -5.30 -14.33 -16.40
CA ILE A 220 -4.40 -14.55 -17.54
C ILE A 220 -4.84 -13.73 -18.75
N ASP A 221 -6.14 -13.71 -19.04
CA ASP A 221 -6.71 -12.97 -20.16
C ASP A 221 -6.60 -11.44 -19.95
N GLU A 222 -6.76 -10.98 -18.70
CA GLU A 222 -6.54 -9.57 -18.34
C GLU A 222 -5.10 -9.15 -18.69
N VAL A 223 -4.10 -9.90 -18.26
CA VAL A 223 -2.69 -9.57 -18.53
C VAL A 223 -2.34 -9.73 -20.01
N LYS A 224 -2.90 -10.73 -20.68
CA LYS A 224 -2.71 -10.92 -22.12
C LYS A 224 -3.24 -9.71 -22.89
N ARG A 225 -4.45 -9.24 -22.59
CA ARG A 225 -5.03 -8.03 -23.18
C ARG A 225 -4.16 -6.81 -22.94
N LEU A 226 -3.68 -6.61 -21.69
CA LEU A 226 -2.78 -5.49 -21.38
C LEU A 226 -1.49 -5.56 -22.20
N LYS A 227 -0.89 -6.74 -22.34
CA LYS A 227 0.30 -6.94 -23.19
C LYS A 227 0.01 -6.60 -24.67
N GLU A 228 -1.13 -7.03 -25.20
CA GLU A 228 -1.57 -6.73 -26.58
C GLU A 228 -1.82 -5.22 -26.79
N GLU A 229 -2.27 -4.51 -25.76
CA GLU A 229 -2.43 -3.05 -25.75
C GLU A 229 -1.10 -2.28 -25.58
N GLY A 230 0.03 -2.98 -25.48
CA GLY A 230 1.37 -2.40 -25.43
C GLY A 230 1.83 -2.02 -24.00
N TYR A 231 1.21 -2.58 -22.96
CA TYR A 231 1.75 -2.45 -21.61
C TYR A 231 2.89 -3.46 -21.41
N GLU A 232 4.07 -2.95 -21.06
CA GLU A 232 5.29 -3.74 -20.96
C GLU A 232 5.55 -4.17 -19.52
N LYS A 233 6.15 -5.36 -19.36
CA LYS A 233 6.49 -5.90 -18.01
C LYS A 233 7.45 -5.01 -17.22
N THR A 234 8.18 -4.10 -17.89
CA THR A 234 9.11 -3.13 -17.26
C THR A 234 8.38 -2.00 -16.52
N MET A 235 7.12 -1.72 -16.87
CA MET A 235 6.32 -0.68 -16.24
C MET A 235 6.07 -0.99 -14.76
N VAL A 236 6.06 0.03 -13.91
CA VAL A 236 5.85 -0.10 -12.45
C VAL A 236 4.54 -0.83 -12.14
N SER A 237 3.47 -0.50 -12.84
CA SER A 237 2.15 -1.15 -12.74
C SER A 237 2.23 -2.65 -13.00
N MET A 238 2.99 -3.08 -14.00
CA MET A 238 3.12 -4.49 -14.39
C MET A 238 4.04 -5.29 -13.46
N GLN A 239 4.73 -4.64 -12.51
CA GLN A 239 5.52 -5.31 -11.47
C GLN A 239 4.68 -5.80 -10.28
N GLY A 240 3.38 -5.54 -10.27
CA GLY A 240 2.46 -6.05 -9.27
C GLY A 240 2.42 -7.58 -9.22
N ILE A 241 2.12 -8.13 -8.02
CA ILE A 241 1.92 -9.58 -7.86
C ILE A 241 0.70 -9.99 -8.69
N GLY A 242 0.82 -11.09 -9.40
CA GLY A 242 -0.12 -11.54 -10.41
C GLY A 242 0.38 -11.16 -11.80
N TYR A 243 0.53 -9.88 -12.07
CA TYR A 243 0.91 -9.38 -13.40
C TYR A 243 2.30 -9.85 -13.84
N ARG A 244 3.34 -9.60 -13.06
CA ARG A 244 4.71 -10.01 -13.42
C ARG A 244 4.84 -11.51 -13.63
N GLN A 245 4.15 -12.34 -12.84
CA GLN A 245 4.21 -13.79 -12.98
C GLN A 245 3.48 -14.26 -14.24
N VAL A 246 2.34 -13.65 -14.56
CA VAL A 246 1.61 -13.96 -15.80
C VAL A 246 2.40 -13.51 -17.03
N PHE A 247 3.15 -12.40 -16.98
CA PHE A 247 4.07 -12.05 -18.05
C PHE A 247 5.11 -13.14 -18.32
N GLU A 248 5.71 -13.73 -17.27
CA GLU A 248 6.66 -14.86 -17.41
C GLU A 248 5.99 -16.09 -18.02
N TYR A 249 4.73 -16.37 -17.69
CA TYR A 249 3.94 -17.42 -18.34
C TYR A 249 3.71 -17.12 -19.83
N LEU A 250 3.30 -15.91 -20.18
CA LEU A 250 3.05 -15.51 -21.56
C LEU A 250 4.32 -15.46 -22.44
N GLU A 251 5.49 -15.39 -21.81
CA GLU A 251 6.81 -15.49 -22.45
C GLU A 251 7.33 -16.94 -22.52
N GLY A 252 6.59 -17.91 -21.97
CA GLY A 252 6.98 -19.33 -21.98
C GLY A 252 8.01 -19.73 -20.92
N ASN A 253 8.31 -18.84 -19.95
CA ASN A 253 9.29 -19.10 -18.89
C ASN A 253 8.71 -19.92 -17.72
N LEU A 254 7.40 -19.96 -17.56
CA LEU A 254 6.70 -20.71 -16.51
C LEU A 254 5.54 -21.51 -17.11
N SER A 255 5.17 -22.62 -16.48
CA SER A 255 3.89 -23.28 -16.72
C SER A 255 2.74 -22.50 -16.06
N LEU A 256 1.51 -22.76 -16.45
CA LEU A 256 0.34 -22.15 -15.79
C LEU A 256 0.25 -22.53 -14.31
N GLU A 257 0.51 -23.79 -13.98
CA GLU A 257 0.49 -24.31 -12.61
C GLU A 257 1.56 -23.61 -11.76
N ASP A 258 2.81 -23.56 -12.24
CA ASP A 258 3.91 -22.88 -11.55
C ASP A 258 3.60 -21.38 -11.34
N THR A 259 2.96 -20.75 -12.33
CA THR A 259 2.56 -19.35 -12.27
C THR A 259 1.58 -19.09 -11.13
N ILE A 260 0.52 -19.89 -11.03
CA ILE A 260 -0.50 -19.77 -9.99
C ILE A 260 0.13 -20.02 -8.60
N ASP A 261 0.95 -21.05 -8.48
CA ASP A 261 1.63 -21.37 -7.22
C ASP A 261 2.62 -20.27 -6.78
N LEU A 262 3.32 -19.69 -7.74
CA LEU A 262 4.22 -18.56 -7.48
C LEU A 262 3.44 -17.32 -7.03
N ILE A 263 2.29 -17.02 -7.64
CA ILE A 263 1.41 -15.92 -7.22
C ILE A 263 0.92 -16.15 -5.78
N LYS A 264 0.45 -17.35 -5.44
CA LYS A 264 0.03 -17.72 -4.07
C LYS A 264 1.17 -17.51 -3.07
N LYS A 265 2.37 -18.03 -3.39
CA LYS A 265 3.57 -17.90 -2.55
C LYS A 265 3.95 -16.43 -2.33
N ASP A 266 4.03 -15.64 -3.39
CA ASP A 266 4.44 -14.24 -3.31
C ASP A 266 3.40 -13.38 -2.58
N THR A 267 2.11 -13.69 -2.73
CA THR A 267 1.02 -13.03 -2.00
C THR A 267 1.08 -13.34 -0.50
N ARG A 268 1.38 -14.58 -0.10
CA ARG A 268 1.62 -14.93 1.32
C ARG A 268 2.83 -14.18 1.89
N HIS A 269 3.91 -14.08 1.12
CA HIS A 269 5.09 -13.30 1.53
C HIS A 269 4.77 -11.79 1.64
N PHE A 270 3.93 -11.28 0.75
CA PHE A 270 3.48 -9.89 0.81
C PHE A 270 2.64 -9.64 2.06
N ALA A 271 1.68 -10.50 2.37
CA ALA A 271 0.88 -10.42 3.60
C ALA A 271 1.76 -10.44 4.87
N LYS A 272 2.80 -11.30 4.90
CA LYS A 272 3.77 -11.32 6.01
C LYS A 272 4.52 -10.00 6.15
N ARG A 273 4.95 -9.39 5.02
CA ARG A 273 5.63 -8.08 5.04
C ARG A 273 4.69 -6.97 5.55
N GLN A 274 3.41 -6.99 5.14
CA GLN A 274 2.41 -6.04 5.62
C GLN A 274 2.23 -6.14 7.14
N LEU A 275 2.07 -7.34 7.69
CA LEU A 275 1.96 -7.55 9.14
C LEU A 275 3.21 -7.10 9.89
N THR A 276 4.40 -7.37 9.34
CA THR A 276 5.66 -6.90 9.92
C THR A 276 5.75 -5.37 9.92
N TRP A 277 5.24 -4.72 8.88
CA TRP A 277 5.16 -3.25 8.82
C TRP A 277 4.23 -2.70 9.90
N PHE A 278 2.98 -3.15 9.88
CA PHE A 278 1.95 -2.65 10.80
C PHE A 278 2.24 -2.95 12.28
N GLY A 279 3.00 -4.02 12.57
CA GLY A 279 3.45 -4.31 13.92
C GLY A 279 4.50 -3.35 14.48
N ARG A 280 5.05 -2.45 13.64
CA ARG A 280 6.01 -1.40 14.03
C ARG A 280 5.39 0.00 14.09
N GLU A 281 4.19 0.15 13.54
CA GLU A 281 3.48 1.42 13.53
C GLU A 281 3.05 1.82 14.95
N LYS A 282 3.07 3.13 15.21
CA LYS A 282 2.66 3.70 16.49
C LYS A 282 1.15 3.89 16.54
N GLU A 283 0.59 3.85 17.74
CA GLU A 283 -0.83 4.16 18.00
C GLU A 283 -1.83 3.32 17.20
N VAL A 284 -1.46 2.08 16.86
CA VAL A 284 -2.34 1.16 16.14
C VAL A 284 -3.20 0.35 17.10
N VAL A 285 -4.44 0.14 16.70
CA VAL A 285 -5.36 -0.80 17.35
C VAL A 285 -5.36 -2.10 16.54
N MET A 286 -4.74 -3.14 17.09
CA MET A 286 -4.73 -4.46 16.47
C MET A 286 -6.08 -5.15 16.65
N VAL A 287 -6.78 -5.42 15.55
CA VAL A 287 -8.09 -6.08 15.53
C VAL A 287 -7.91 -7.51 15.01
N ASP A 288 -7.71 -8.45 15.94
CA ASP A 288 -7.64 -9.88 15.62
C ASP A 288 -9.04 -10.44 15.42
N LYS A 289 -9.43 -10.66 14.19
CA LYS A 289 -10.77 -11.17 13.81
C LYS A 289 -11.10 -12.51 14.47
N SER A 290 -10.11 -13.30 14.89
CA SER A 290 -10.36 -14.58 15.58
C SER A 290 -10.88 -14.44 17.00
N LYS A 291 -10.86 -13.23 17.57
CA LYS A 291 -11.34 -12.94 18.93
C LYS A 291 -12.80 -12.47 18.97
N PHE A 292 -13.43 -12.31 17.80
CA PHE A 292 -14.80 -11.85 17.65
C PHE A 292 -15.67 -12.94 17.03
N GLY A 293 -16.92 -13.02 17.45
CA GLY A 293 -17.89 -13.99 16.94
C GLY A 293 -18.51 -13.58 15.61
N SER A 294 -18.54 -12.26 15.32
CA SER A 294 -19.12 -11.71 14.09
C SER A 294 -18.42 -10.42 13.65
N GLU A 295 -18.71 -9.97 12.43
CA GLU A 295 -18.26 -8.65 11.96
C GLU A 295 -18.97 -7.49 12.68
N ASP A 296 -20.20 -7.71 13.19
CA ASP A 296 -20.92 -6.72 13.98
C ASP A 296 -20.21 -6.43 15.30
N GLU A 297 -19.68 -7.46 15.96
CA GLU A 297 -18.85 -7.27 17.15
C GLU A 297 -17.58 -6.48 16.86
N ILE A 298 -16.95 -6.72 15.71
CA ILE A 298 -15.77 -5.94 15.27
C ILE A 298 -16.16 -4.48 15.04
N LEU A 299 -17.25 -4.22 14.34
CA LEU A 299 -17.76 -2.85 14.14
C LEU A 299 -18.07 -2.15 15.44
N THR A 300 -18.78 -2.82 16.36
CA THR A 300 -19.09 -2.30 17.68
C THR A 300 -17.83 -1.91 18.44
N TYR A 301 -16.83 -2.78 18.43
CA TYR A 301 -15.53 -2.52 19.06
C TYR A 301 -14.84 -1.30 18.45
N MET A 302 -14.81 -1.20 17.12
CA MET A 302 -14.20 -0.05 16.41
C MET A 302 -14.95 1.25 16.70
N LEU A 303 -16.28 1.24 16.69
CA LEU A 303 -17.12 2.41 16.99
C LEU A 303 -16.94 2.89 18.42
N THR A 304 -16.77 1.98 19.38
CA THR A 304 -16.45 2.34 20.76
C THR A 304 -15.16 3.15 20.87
N ILE A 305 -14.10 2.70 20.19
CA ILE A 305 -12.81 3.41 20.16
C ILE A 305 -12.94 4.76 19.45
N LEU A 306 -13.70 4.83 18.34
CA LEU A 306 -13.93 6.08 17.62
C LEU A 306 -14.68 7.10 18.47
N LYS A 307 -15.62 6.63 19.31
CA LYS A 307 -16.34 7.47 20.26
C LYS A 307 -15.41 7.98 21.36
N GLU A 308 -14.58 7.13 21.94
CA GLU A 308 -13.58 7.52 22.95
C GLU A 308 -12.59 8.56 22.42
N LYS A 309 -12.24 8.47 21.14
CA LYS A 309 -11.37 9.45 20.47
C LYS A 309 -12.12 10.73 20.00
N GLY A 310 -13.43 10.82 20.19
CA GLY A 310 -14.23 11.96 19.73
C GLY A 310 -14.27 12.11 18.20
N ILE A 311 -14.12 11.00 17.47
CA ILE A 311 -14.24 10.95 15.99
C ILE A 311 -15.67 10.62 15.56
N TYR A 312 -16.41 9.91 16.41
CA TYR A 312 -17.81 9.51 16.20
C TYR A 312 -18.62 9.82 17.46
N ASP A 313 -19.81 10.38 17.30
CA ASP A 313 -20.71 10.81 18.40
C ASP A 313 -22.04 10.04 18.46
N GLY A 314 -22.32 9.19 17.46
CA GLY A 314 -23.55 8.43 17.37
C GLY A 314 -23.72 7.34 18.44
N SER A 315 -24.94 6.78 18.51
CA SER A 315 -25.23 5.65 19.41
C SER A 315 -24.72 4.34 18.80
N VAL A 316 -23.86 3.64 19.54
CA VAL A 316 -23.36 2.31 19.15
C VAL A 316 -24.44 1.23 19.31
N LYS A 317 -25.48 1.47 20.13
CA LYS A 317 -26.55 0.48 20.44
C LYS A 317 -27.66 0.41 19.38
N GLU A 318 -27.81 1.43 18.53
CA GLU A 318 -28.90 1.52 17.55
C GLU A 318 -28.52 0.94 16.18
N LEU A 319 -27.29 0.43 16.01
CA LEU A 319 -26.72 0.04 14.72
C LEU A 319 -26.61 -1.48 14.54
N LEU A 320 -27.00 -2.28 15.52
CA LEU A 320 -27.06 -3.74 15.54
C LEU A 320 -28.51 -4.20 15.67
#